data_09fc698c4153cfdb7ac1b8260e0fdde7
#
_entry.id   09fc698c4153cfdb7ac1b8260e0fdde7
#
_cell.length_a   1.000
_cell.length_b   1.000
_cell.length_c   1.000
_cell.angle_alpha   90.00
_cell.angle_beta   90.00
_cell.angle_gamma   90.00
#
_symmetry.space_group_name_H-M   'P 1'
#
loop_
_entity.id
_entity.type
_entity.pdbx_description
1 polymer ?
#
loop_
_entity_poly.entity_id
_entity_poly.type
_entity_poly.pdbx_seq_one_letter_code
_entity_poly.pdbx_strand_id
1 'polypeptide(L)'
;MIDTNILISAALFPNSVPALAYMKAVIPPHIAIVCDYSIDEMRRVYTWKFPYKISDFERFLSMRTLSVKIIDTPLDKTAESEEGEKKLRDLNDHPICLATLAARADYILTGDKDFLDSGITHPKDTNSSGIYGNKIGL
;
A
#
# COMPACT_ATOMS: atom_id res chain seq x y z
N MET A 1 -4.39 5.71 0.16
CA MET A 1 -3.66 4.61 -0.50
C MET A 1 -2.98 3.76 0.53
N ILE A 2 -3.10 2.45 0.46
CA ILE A 2 -2.47 1.52 1.41
C ILE A 2 -1.29 0.84 0.72
N ASP A 3 -0.12 0.93 1.36
CA ASP A 3 1.12 0.32 0.88
C ASP A 3 1.10 -1.20 1.08
N THR A 4 1.80 -1.91 0.21
CA THR A 4 1.90 -3.37 0.20
C THR A 4 2.35 -3.95 1.54
N ASN A 5 3.33 -3.33 2.21
CA ASN A 5 3.84 -3.80 3.50
C ASN A 5 2.78 -3.77 4.61
N ILE A 6 1.90 -2.79 4.59
CA ILE A 6 0.77 -2.74 5.53
C ILE A 6 -0.21 -3.88 5.25
N LEU A 7 -0.51 -4.15 3.98
CA LEU A 7 -1.39 -5.26 3.59
C LEU A 7 -0.82 -6.61 4.00
N ILE A 8 0.46 -6.85 3.73
CA ILE A 8 1.15 -8.09 4.11
C ILE A 8 1.13 -8.27 5.63
N SER A 9 1.47 -7.21 6.38
CA SER A 9 1.47 -7.27 7.85
C SER A 9 0.08 -7.49 8.41
N ALA A 10 -0.94 -6.86 7.84
CA ALA A 10 -2.33 -7.04 8.26
C ALA A 10 -2.82 -8.47 8.03
N ALA A 11 -2.41 -9.10 6.93
CA ALA A 11 -2.77 -10.47 6.59
C ALA A 11 -2.04 -11.51 7.46
N LEU A 12 -0.74 -11.29 7.74
CA LEU A 12 0.08 -12.23 8.50
C LEU A 12 -0.06 -12.08 10.02
N PHE A 13 -0.24 -10.86 10.50
CA PHE A 13 -0.20 -10.52 11.92
C PHE A 13 -1.44 -9.70 12.32
N PRO A 14 -2.59 -10.33 12.54
CA PRO A 14 -3.87 -9.65 12.75
C PRO A 14 -3.91 -8.68 13.95
N ASN A 15 -3.04 -8.89 14.93
CA ASN A 15 -2.96 -8.05 16.13
C ASN A 15 -1.82 -7.01 16.10
N SER A 16 -1.14 -6.89 14.98
CA SER A 16 -0.05 -5.92 14.82
C SER A 16 -0.55 -4.49 14.67
N VAL A 17 0.33 -3.53 14.89
CA VAL A 17 0.03 -2.10 14.65
C VAL A 17 -0.37 -1.83 13.21
N PRO A 18 0.31 -2.39 12.16
CA PRO A 18 -0.15 -2.28 10.79
C PRO A 18 -1.55 -2.85 10.55
N ALA A 19 -1.88 -3.99 11.18
CA ALA A 19 -3.22 -4.60 11.04
C ALA A 19 -4.31 -3.70 11.61
N LEU A 20 -4.08 -3.12 12.79
CA LEU A 20 -5.02 -2.20 13.42
C LEU A 20 -5.15 -0.89 12.62
N ALA A 21 -4.06 -0.42 12.04
CA ALA A 21 -4.05 0.74 11.14
C ALA A 21 -4.88 0.46 9.88
N TYR A 22 -4.69 -0.70 9.27
CA TYR A 22 -5.48 -1.16 8.14
C TYR A 22 -6.97 -1.22 8.48
N MET A 23 -7.33 -1.81 9.62
CA MET A 23 -8.72 -1.91 10.06
C MET A 23 -9.38 -0.54 10.21
N LYS A 24 -8.66 0.45 10.70
CA LYS A 24 -9.17 1.83 10.77
C LYS A 24 -9.34 2.45 9.38
N ALA A 25 -8.40 2.21 8.48
CA ALA A 25 -8.44 2.78 7.13
C ALA A 25 -9.60 2.27 6.27
N VAL A 26 -10.10 1.06 6.54
CA VAL A 26 -11.21 0.47 5.78
C VAL A 26 -12.59 0.80 6.33
N ILE A 27 -12.66 1.50 7.46
CA ILE A 27 -13.94 1.89 8.09
C ILE A 27 -14.31 3.32 7.68
N PRO A 28 -15.59 3.58 7.32
CA PRO A 28 -16.08 4.94 7.08
C PRO A 28 -15.71 5.90 8.23
N PRO A 29 -15.42 7.18 7.95
CA PRO A 29 -15.57 7.88 6.68
C PRO A 29 -14.43 7.70 5.67
N HIS A 30 -13.45 6.88 5.97
CA HIS A 30 -12.29 6.67 5.10
C HIS A 30 -12.68 5.81 3.88
N ILE A 31 -12.02 6.09 2.76
CA ILE A 31 -12.08 5.27 1.55
C ILE A 31 -10.69 4.67 1.35
N ALA A 32 -10.54 3.40 1.66
CA ALA A 32 -9.29 2.68 1.45
C ALA A 32 -9.10 2.37 -0.02
N ILE A 33 -7.92 2.68 -0.55
CA ILE A 33 -7.53 2.44 -1.94
C ILE A 33 -6.29 1.56 -1.95
N VAL A 34 -6.32 0.53 -2.78
CA VAL A 34 -5.20 -0.38 -3.04
C VAL A 34 -4.98 -0.42 -4.55
N CYS A 35 -3.73 -0.36 -5.00
CA CYS A 35 -3.43 -0.53 -6.42
C CYS A 35 -3.16 -2.01 -6.75
N ASP A 36 -3.40 -2.39 -8.01
CA ASP A 36 -3.16 -3.73 -8.53
C ASP A 36 -1.70 -4.18 -8.34
N TYR A 37 -0.76 -3.26 -8.50
CA TYR A 37 0.66 -3.50 -8.21
C TYR A 37 0.87 -4.07 -6.79
N SER A 38 0.22 -3.52 -5.78
CA SER A 38 0.33 -3.99 -4.40
C SER A 38 -0.21 -5.41 -4.23
N ILE A 39 -1.28 -5.75 -4.94
CA ILE A 39 -1.85 -7.10 -4.92
C ILE A 39 -0.88 -8.11 -5.56
N ASP A 40 -0.30 -7.75 -6.69
CA ASP A 40 0.67 -8.58 -7.39
C ASP A 40 1.96 -8.75 -6.57
N GLU A 41 2.41 -7.70 -5.91
CA GLU A 41 3.56 -7.75 -5.01
C GLU A 41 3.29 -8.65 -3.80
N MET A 42 2.11 -8.54 -3.17
CA MET A 42 1.68 -9.46 -2.11
C MET A 42 1.71 -10.91 -2.61
N ARG A 43 1.16 -11.19 -3.78
CA ARG A 43 1.13 -12.54 -4.35
C ARG A 43 2.53 -13.09 -4.56
N ARG A 44 3.45 -12.26 -5.06
CA ARG A 44 4.87 -12.64 -5.20
C ARG A 44 5.52 -12.96 -3.85
N VAL A 45 5.32 -12.11 -2.85
CA VAL A 45 5.87 -12.32 -1.50
C VAL A 45 5.33 -13.59 -0.88
N TYR A 46 4.04 -13.87 -0.98
CA TYR A 46 3.45 -15.10 -0.46
C TYR A 46 3.97 -16.34 -1.18
N THR A 47 4.05 -16.29 -2.50
CA THR A 47 4.58 -17.41 -3.30
C THR A 47 6.02 -17.75 -2.92
N TRP A 48 6.84 -16.75 -2.66
CA TRP A 48 8.26 -16.91 -2.35
C TRP A 48 8.53 -17.24 -0.88
N LYS A 49 7.95 -16.48 0.03
CA LYS A 49 8.28 -16.54 1.46
C LYS A 49 7.31 -17.38 2.27
N PHE A 50 6.05 -17.45 1.85
CA PHE A 50 4.98 -18.08 2.62
C PHE A 50 4.08 -18.98 1.74
N PRO A 51 4.65 -19.92 0.95
CA PRO A 51 3.85 -20.72 0.01
C PRO A 51 2.76 -21.54 0.69
N TYR A 52 2.97 -21.91 1.94
CA TYR A 52 2.01 -22.65 2.76
C TYR A 52 0.83 -21.79 3.25
N LYS A 53 0.89 -20.46 3.08
CA LYS A 53 -0.16 -19.50 3.45
C LYS A 53 -0.90 -18.91 2.26
N ILE A 54 -0.71 -19.41 1.06
CA ILE A 54 -1.37 -18.88 -0.15
C ILE A 54 -2.89 -18.94 0.00
N SER A 55 -3.46 -20.00 0.57
CA SER A 55 -4.89 -20.09 0.81
C SER A 55 -5.42 -19.02 1.76
N ASP A 56 -4.63 -18.67 2.78
CA ASP A 56 -4.98 -17.59 3.71
C ASP A 56 -4.93 -16.23 3.02
N PHE A 57 -3.96 -16.03 2.13
CA PHE A 57 -3.84 -14.83 1.31
C PHE A 57 -5.04 -14.66 0.37
N GLU A 58 -5.42 -15.70 -0.36
CA GLU A 58 -6.58 -15.63 -1.27
C GLU A 58 -7.88 -15.38 -0.50
N ARG A 59 -8.01 -15.97 0.68
CA ARG A 59 -9.13 -15.68 1.58
C ARG A 59 -9.13 -14.23 2.04
N PHE A 60 -7.99 -13.71 2.43
CA PHE A 60 -7.84 -12.30 2.83
C PHE A 60 -8.25 -11.37 1.70
N LEU A 61 -7.79 -11.60 0.47
CA LEU A 61 -8.18 -10.82 -0.68
C LEU A 61 -9.69 -10.89 -0.92
N SER A 62 -10.27 -12.08 -0.93
CA SER A 62 -11.71 -12.28 -1.20
C SER A 62 -12.60 -11.55 -0.19
N MET A 63 -12.20 -11.53 1.07
CA MET A 63 -12.95 -10.85 2.12
C MET A 63 -12.77 -9.32 2.08
N ARG A 64 -11.63 -8.84 1.61
CA ARG A 64 -11.26 -7.41 1.68
C ARG A 64 -11.59 -6.61 0.44
N THR A 65 -11.79 -7.26 -0.70
CA THR A 65 -12.25 -6.59 -1.93
C THR A 65 -13.58 -5.86 -1.75
N LEU A 66 -14.37 -6.24 -0.77
CA LEU A 66 -15.62 -5.55 -0.42
C LEU A 66 -15.40 -4.24 0.35
N SER A 67 -14.23 -4.07 0.97
CA SER A 67 -13.94 -2.94 1.87
C SER A 67 -12.90 -1.97 1.31
N VAL A 68 -12.28 -2.29 0.18
CA VAL A 68 -11.26 -1.45 -0.45
C VAL A 68 -11.60 -1.21 -1.92
N LYS A 69 -11.24 -0.02 -2.39
CA LYS A 69 -11.29 0.30 -3.82
C LYS A 69 -9.99 -0.13 -4.47
N ILE A 70 -10.05 -1.03 -5.44
CA ILE A 70 -8.90 -1.44 -6.23
C ILE A 70 -8.81 -0.55 -7.46
N ILE A 71 -7.62 -0.03 -7.74
CA ILE A 71 -7.33 0.79 -8.91
C ILE A 71 -6.16 0.22 -9.69
N ASP A 72 -6.16 0.48 -10.98
CA ASP A 72 -5.03 0.14 -11.84
C ASP A 72 -3.89 1.12 -11.59
N THR A 73 -2.67 0.58 -11.54
CA THR A 73 -1.45 1.39 -11.46
C THR A 73 -1.18 2.00 -12.83
N PRO A 74 -0.92 3.31 -12.93
CA PRO A 74 -0.53 3.90 -14.19
C PRO A 74 0.73 3.24 -14.75
N LEU A 75 0.70 2.85 -16.00
CA LEU A 75 1.88 2.31 -16.70
C LEU A 75 2.85 3.47 -16.95
N ASP A 76 4.02 3.41 -16.33
CA ASP A 76 5.11 4.29 -16.71
C ASP A 76 5.77 3.74 -17.97
N LYS A 77 5.48 4.38 -19.10
CA LYS A 77 6.05 4.01 -20.40
C LYS A 77 7.56 4.19 -20.48
N THR A 78 8.18 4.78 -19.45
CA THR A 78 9.63 5.01 -19.39
C THR A 78 10.40 3.87 -18.74
N ALA A 79 9.72 2.89 -18.15
CA ALA A 79 10.35 1.76 -17.45
C ALA A 79 10.98 0.71 -18.39
N GLU A 80 10.79 0.81 -19.71
CA GLU A 80 11.33 -0.14 -20.68
C GLU A 80 12.74 0.20 -21.18
N SER A 81 13.38 1.27 -20.68
CA SER A 81 14.75 1.64 -21.06
C SER A 81 15.74 1.36 -19.92
N GLU A 82 17.01 1.07 -20.27
CA GLU A 82 18.09 0.89 -19.29
C GLU A 82 18.25 2.11 -18.33
N GLU A 83 17.75 3.27 -18.72
CA GLU A 83 17.60 4.44 -17.85
C GLU A 83 16.45 4.28 -16.84
N GLY A 84 15.50 3.39 -17.09
CA GLY A 84 14.36 3.11 -16.21
C GLY A 84 14.78 2.50 -14.88
N GLU A 85 15.82 1.63 -14.84
CA GLU A 85 16.34 1.08 -13.59
C GLU A 85 16.92 2.15 -12.65
N LYS A 86 17.46 3.22 -13.23
CA LYS A 86 18.00 4.35 -12.46
C LYS A 86 16.90 5.26 -11.95
N LYS A 87 15.80 5.39 -12.70
CA LYS A 87 14.60 6.16 -12.32
C LYS A 87 13.74 5.44 -11.28
N LEU A 88 13.71 4.11 -11.28
CA LEU A 88 13.00 3.30 -10.28
C LEU A 88 13.53 3.50 -8.85
N ARG A 89 14.65 4.19 -8.69
CA ARG A 89 15.18 4.62 -7.39
C ARG A 89 14.61 5.94 -6.90
N ASP A 90 13.93 6.68 -7.76
CA ASP A 90 13.17 7.86 -7.35
C ASP A 90 11.81 7.39 -6.81
N LEU A 91 11.52 7.73 -5.55
CA LEU A 91 10.24 7.41 -4.91
C LEU A 91 9.04 7.97 -5.67
N ASN A 92 9.20 9.07 -6.41
CA ASN A 92 8.15 9.66 -7.22
C ASN A 92 7.73 8.75 -8.40
N ASP A 93 8.63 7.88 -8.87
CA ASP A 93 8.37 6.92 -9.95
C ASP A 93 7.88 5.56 -9.40
N HIS A 94 7.84 5.39 -8.08
CA HIS A 94 7.35 4.17 -7.47
C HIS A 94 5.87 3.94 -7.82
N PRO A 95 5.47 2.71 -8.23
CA PRO A 95 4.10 2.43 -8.65
C PRO A 95 3.02 2.88 -7.69
N ILE A 96 3.26 2.74 -6.38
CA ILE A 96 2.33 3.19 -5.34
C ILE A 96 2.18 4.71 -5.35
N CYS A 97 3.25 5.47 -5.53
CA CYS A 97 3.19 6.93 -5.64
C CYS A 97 2.42 7.36 -6.88
N LEU A 98 2.69 6.74 -8.04
CA LEU A 98 1.97 7.02 -9.28
C LEU A 98 0.47 6.73 -9.14
N ALA A 99 0.12 5.58 -8.57
CA ALA A 99 -1.27 5.20 -8.31
C ALA A 99 -1.95 6.16 -7.32
N THR A 100 -1.22 6.62 -6.31
CA THR A 100 -1.72 7.56 -5.31
C THR A 100 -2.06 8.91 -5.92
N LEU A 101 -1.19 9.41 -6.78
CA LEU A 101 -1.43 10.67 -7.51
C LEU A 101 -2.60 10.53 -8.49
N ALA A 102 -2.64 9.44 -9.26
CA ALA A 102 -3.72 9.18 -10.21
C ALA A 102 -5.09 9.07 -9.53
N ALA A 103 -5.14 8.44 -8.37
CA ALA A 103 -6.34 8.29 -7.57
C ALA A 103 -6.72 9.56 -6.78
N ARG A 104 -5.85 10.56 -6.76
CA ARG A 104 -5.98 11.75 -5.89
C ARG A 104 -6.21 11.38 -4.44
N ALA A 105 -5.49 10.37 -3.95
CA ALA A 105 -5.58 9.97 -2.55
C ALA A 105 -4.97 11.03 -1.64
N ASP A 106 -5.62 11.27 -0.50
CA ASP A 106 -5.18 12.29 0.46
C ASP A 106 -3.96 11.84 1.24
N TYR A 107 -3.80 10.51 1.46
CA TYR A 107 -2.76 9.94 2.30
C TYR A 107 -2.25 8.61 1.73
N ILE A 108 -0.97 8.32 2.01
CA ILE A 108 -0.40 6.96 1.92
C ILE A 108 -0.26 6.40 3.33
N LEU A 109 -0.82 5.22 3.57
CA LEU A 109 -0.58 4.45 4.77
C LEU A 109 0.59 3.51 4.52
N THR A 110 1.72 3.78 5.15
CA THR A 110 2.96 3.03 4.95
C THR A 110 3.73 2.85 6.25
N GLY A 111 4.53 1.80 6.34
CA GLY A 111 5.55 1.62 7.37
C GLY A 111 6.97 1.79 6.83
N ASP A 112 7.11 2.13 5.55
CA ASP A 112 8.39 2.28 4.89
C ASP A 112 9.01 3.64 5.23
N LYS A 113 10.22 3.60 5.81
CA LYS A 113 10.95 4.80 6.18
C LYS A 113 11.34 5.66 4.97
N ASP A 114 11.59 5.03 3.83
CA ASP A 114 11.98 5.76 2.63
C ASP A 114 10.85 6.69 2.17
N PHE A 115 9.60 6.26 2.30
CA PHE A 115 8.45 7.12 2.07
C PHE A 115 8.33 8.23 3.13
N LEU A 116 8.54 7.88 4.40
CA LEU A 116 8.42 8.84 5.51
C LEU A 116 9.50 9.91 5.47
N ASP A 117 10.71 9.55 5.05
CA ASP A 117 11.89 10.43 5.01
C ASP A 117 12.02 11.22 3.70
N SER A 118 11.23 10.87 2.68
CA SER A 118 11.33 11.44 1.34
C SER A 118 11.00 12.93 1.23
N GLY A 119 10.30 13.47 2.22
CA GLY A 119 9.81 14.86 2.16
C GLY A 119 8.72 15.10 1.13
N ILE A 120 8.11 14.05 0.57
CA ILE A 120 6.97 14.15 -0.32
C ILE A 120 5.80 14.74 0.48
N THR A 121 5.38 15.93 0.11
CA THR A 121 4.34 16.66 0.86
C THR A 121 2.92 16.37 0.40
N HIS A 122 2.76 15.79 -0.78
CA HIS A 122 1.49 15.38 -1.33
C HIS A 122 1.65 14.11 -2.17
N PRO A 123 0.91 13.07 -1.86
CA PRO A 123 0.05 12.91 -0.69
C PRO A 123 0.86 12.81 0.61
N LYS A 124 0.24 13.15 1.73
CA LYS A 124 0.90 13.06 3.04
C LYS A 124 1.10 11.60 3.42
N ASP A 125 2.33 11.26 3.77
CA ASP A 125 2.64 9.94 4.28
C ASP A 125 2.19 9.82 5.73
N THR A 126 1.50 8.74 6.04
CA THR A 126 1.16 8.34 7.40
C THR A 126 1.75 6.97 7.68
N ASN A 127 2.55 6.87 8.73
CA ASN A 127 2.98 5.56 9.20
C ASN A 127 1.86 4.88 9.99
N SER A 128 1.99 3.59 10.20
CA SER A 128 1.02 2.80 10.95
C SER A 128 0.86 3.29 12.40
N SER A 129 1.91 3.87 12.99
CA SER A 129 1.86 4.50 14.30
C SER A 129 1.12 5.85 14.28
N GLY A 130 1.21 6.59 13.18
CA GLY A 130 0.51 7.87 13.00
C GLY A 130 -1.00 7.74 12.93
N ILE A 131 -1.52 6.57 12.58
CA ILE A 131 -2.96 6.30 12.64
C ILE A 131 -3.46 6.23 14.07
N TYR A 132 -2.62 5.78 15.01
CA TYR A 132 -2.94 5.77 16.43
C TYR A 132 -2.77 7.12 17.10
N GLY A 133 -1.90 7.96 16.58
CA GLY A 133 -1.56 9.24 17.15
C GLY A 133 -2.22 10.42 16.44
N ASN A 134 -3.52 10.59 16.50
CA ASN A 134 -4.24 11.84 16.23
C ASN A 134 -4.37 12.37 14.80
N LYS A 135 -4.05 11.63 13.73
CA LYS A 135 -4.14 12.22 12.39
C LYS A 135 -5.15 11.58 11.43
N ILE A 136 -5.81 10.52 11.81
CA ILE A 136 -7.06 10.12 11.17
C ILE A 136 -8.26 10.50 12.06
N GLY A 137 -8.11 11.51 12.83
CA GLY A 137 -9.21 12.25 13.42
C GLY A 137 -9.60 13.41 12.52
N LEU A 138 -9.67 13.16 11.25
CA LEU A 138 -10.21 14.10 10.29
C LEU A 138 -11.72 14.08 10.36
#